data_647424667db9abc9a5f338fa2fc442f4
#
_entry.id   647424667db9abc9a5f338fa2fc442f4
#
_cell.length_a   1.000
_cell.length_b   1.000
_cell.length_c   1.000
_cell.angle_alpha   90.00
_cell.angle_beta   90.00
_cell.angle_gamma   90.00
#
_symmetry.space_group_name_H-M   'P 1'
#
loop_
_entity.id
_entity.type
_entity.pdbx_description
1 polymer ?
#
loop_
_entity_poly.entity_id
_entity_poly.type
_entity_poly.pdbx_seq_one_letter_code
_entity_poly.pdbx_strand_id
1 'polypeptide(L)'
;HDHPYGHRKFETLAVFVLATLLTVLALELGIGALRREAHPAPGNPWTLALMLAVLVVNVGLASWEGAWARRLDSEILRADARHTLADVLTTVVVILGWQVSSRGYPWLDTVCALGVAILVLALAFGLFKRAIPVLVDRVAIEPGLVRELTSSVAGVKVIKSIRSRSKGKATAIDMVIVVDSSMTTSEAHDIADAVERKLRKELQVEDATIHVEPDS
;
A
#
# COMPACT_ATOMS: atom_id res chain seq x y z
N HIS A 1 0.71 24.57 -8.98
CA HIS A 1 -0.41 25.20 -8.25
C HIS A 1 -1.66 24.30 -8.14
N ASP A 2 -1.76 23.23 -8.94
CA ASP A 2 -3.00 22.43 -9.05
C ASP A 2 -3.13 21.34 -7.97
N HIS A 3 -2.10 21.12 -7.16
CA HIS A 3 -2.09 20.09 -6.10
C HIS A 3 -1.59 20.65 -4.76
N PRO A 4 -2.38 21.47 -4.04
CA PRO A 4 -1.96 22.11 -2.79
C PRO A 4 -1.63 21.13 -1.67
N TYR A 5 -2.17 19.89 -1.71
CA TYR A 5 -1.88 18.83 -0.76
C TYR A 5 -0.76 17.87 -1.21
N GLY A 6 -0.04 18.20 -2.31
CA GLY A 6 1.03 17.39 -2.87
C GLY A 6 0.56 16.20 -3.70
N HIS A 7 1.52 15.38 -4.16
CA HIS A 7 1.30 14.28 -5.11
C HIS A 7 1.29 12.88 -4.46
N ARG A 8 1.33 12.80 -3.14
CA ARG A 8 1.44 11.51 -2.40
C ARG A 8 0.30 10.51 -2.70
N LYS A 9 -0.93 11.00 -3.01
CA LYS A 9 -2.03 10.11 -3.41
C LYS A 9 -1.82 9.47 -4.79
N PHE A 10 -1.04 10.09 -5.68
CA PHE A 10 -0.71 9.47 -6.98
C PHE A 10 0.16 8.22 -6.82
N GLU A 11 1.09 8.23 -5.85
CA GLU A 11 1.87 7.04 -5.51
C GLU A 11 0.96 5.88 -5.07
N THR A 12 0.02 6.16 -4.16
CA THR A 12 -0.94 5.16 -3.70
C THR A 12 -1.85 4.67 -4.83
N LEU A 13 -2.26 5.55 -5.74
CA LEU A 13 -3.05 5.20 -6.91
C LEU A 13 -2.25 4.29 -7.86
N ALA A 14 -0.97 4.58 -8.08
CA ALA A 14 -0.09 3.71 -8.89
C ALA A 14 0.03 2.31 -8.28
N VAL A 15 0.18 2.20 -6.96
CA VAL A 15 0.18 0.90 -6.25
C VAL A 15 -1.16 0.17 -6.41
N PHE A 16 -2.28 0.89 -6.36
CA PHE A 16 -3.61 0.29 -6.58
C PHE A 16 -3.79 -0.23 -8.01
N VAL A 17 -3.35 0.54 -9.01
CA VAL A 17 -3.37 0.12 -10.43
C VAL A 17 -2.48 -1.10 -10.64
N LEU A 18 -1.27 -1.12 -10.08
CA LEU A 18 -0.37 -2.26 -10.15
C LEU A 18 -1.00 -3.51 -9.52
N ALA A 19 -1.63 -3.40 -8.35
CA ALA A 19 -2.35 -4.50 -7.72
C ALA A 19 -3.49 -5.03 -8.60
N THR A 20 -4.20 -4.14 -9.30
CA THR A 20 -5.27 -4.52 -10.23
C THR A 20 -4.71 -5.30 -11.42
N LEU A 21 -3.63 -4.82 -12.04
CA LEU A 21 -2.96 -5.50 -13.15
C LEU A 21 -2.45 -6.88 -12.74
N LEU A 22 -1.81 -7.00 -11.57
CA LEU A 22 -1.38 -8.29 -11.03
C LEU A 22 -2.54 -9.26 -10.81
N THR A 23 -3.69 -8.76 -10.34
CA THR A 23 -4.89 -9.59 -10.15
C THR A 23 -5.39 -10.12 -11.49
N VAL A 24 -5.47 -9.27 -12.52
CA VAL A 24 -5.89 -9.68 -13.87
C VAL A 24 -4.95 -10.75 -14.43
N LEU A 25 -3.64 -10.52 -14.36
CA LEU A 25 -2.62 -11.47 -14.82
C LEU A 25 -2.70 -12.82 -14.09
N ALA A 26 -2.90 -12.80 -12.77
CA ALA A 26 -3.03 -14.02 -11.99
C ALA A 26 -4.29 -14.80 -12.33
N LEU A 27 -5.42 -14.12 -12.58
CA LEU A 27 -6.65 -14.76 -13.03
C LEU A 27 -6.50 -15.35 -14.44
N GLU A 28 -5.89 -14.63 -15.38
CA GLU A 28 -5.60 -15.13 -16.72
C GLU A 28 -4.70 -16.35 -16.68
N LEU A 29 -3.64 -16.33 -15.86
CA LEU A 29 -2.75 -17.47 -15.65
C LEU A 29 -3.51 -18.68 -15.10
N GLY A 30 -4.32 -18.49 -14.05
CA GLY A 30 -5.10 -19.55 -13.42
C GLY A 30 -6.14 -20.15 -14.35
N ILE A 31 -6.92 -19.30 -15.06
CA ILE A 31 -7.91 -19.73 -16.05
C ILE A 31 -7.22 -20.44 -17.23
N GLY A 32 -6.09 -19.89 -17.70
CA GLY A 32 -5.30 -20.49 -18.75
C GLY A 32 -4.76 -21.88 -18.37
N ALA A 33 -4.30 -22.05 -17.14
CA ALA A 33 -3.84 -23.34 -16.63
C ALA A 33 -4.95 -24.41 -16.59
N LEU A 34 -6.18 -23.99 -16.21
CA LEU A 34 -7.33 -24.88 -16.16
C LEU A 34 -7.88 -25.25 -17.55
N ARG A 35 -7.72 -24.35 -18.54
CA ARG A 35 -8.21 -24.57 -19.92
C ARG A 35 -7.21 -25.31 -20.81
N ARG A 36 -5.94 -25.39 -20.41
CA ARG A 36 -4.94 -26.12 -21.19
C ARG A 36 -5.23 -27.61 -21.15
N GLU A 37 -5.41 -28.20 -22.34
CA GLU A 37 -5.21 -29.64 -22.49
C GLU A 37 -3.75 -29.94 -22.25
N ALA A 38 -3.47 -30.94 -21.41
CA ALA A 38 -2.11 -31.29 -21.01
C ALA A 38 -1.34 -31.92 -22.19
N HIS A 39 -0.88 -31.08 -23.11
CA HIS A 39 0.02 -31.51 -24.19
C HIS A 39 1.48 -31.27 -23.78
N PRO A 40 2.36 -32.27 -23.94
CA PRO A 40 3.79 -32.08 -23.70
C PRO A 40 4.33 -30.99 -24.63
N ALA A 41 4.79 -29.88 -24.10
CA ALA A 41 5.45 -28.87 -24.92
C ALA A 41 6.76 -29.45 -25.48
N PRO A 42 7.01 -29.39 -26.82
CA PRO A 42 8.26 -29.85 -27.38
C PRO A 42 9.44 -29.04 -26.78
N GLY A 43 10.37 -29.76 -26.17
CA GLY A 43 11.55 -29.18 -25.52
C GLY A 43 12.48 -28.52 -26.52
N ASN A 44 12.36 -27.20 -26.68
CA ASN A 44 13.32 -26.43 -27.47
C ASN A 44 14.40 -25.85 -26.53
N PRO A 45 15.69 -26.24 -26.68
CA PRO A 45 16.78 -25.75 -25.82
C PRO A 45 16.96 -24.22 -25.88
N TRP A 46 16.61 -23.57 -26.99
CA TRP A 46 16.64 -22.12 -27.12
C TRP A 46 15.59 -21.44 -26.25
N THR A 47 14.40 -22.03 -26.12
CA THR A 47 13.34 -21.52 -25.23
C THR A 47 13.79 -21.58 -23.76
N LEU A 48 14.44 -22.67 -23.36
CA LEU A 48 15.00 -22.79 -22.00
C LEU A 48 16.12 -21.78 -21.75
N ALA A 49 17.05 -21.62 -22.71
CA ALA A 49 18.10 -20.64 -22.59
C ALA A 49 17.56 -19.21 -22.45
N LEU A 50 16.53 -18.84 -23.22
CA LEU A 50 15.87 -17.56 -23.13
C LEU A 50 15.19 -17.37 -21.77
N MET A 51 14.44 -18.37 -21.26
CA MET A 51 13.81 -18.33 -19.95
C MET A 51 14.84 -18.16 -18.82
N LEU A 52 15.97 -18.84 -18.88
CA LEU A 52 17.05 -18.69 -17.92
C LEU A 52 17.69 -17.30 -17.99
N ALA A 53 17.88 -16.74 -19.19
CA ALA A 53 18.37 -15.38 -19.35
C ALA A 53 17.41 -14.35 -18.73
N VAL A 54 16.12 -14.47 -19.00
CA VAL A 54 15.08 -13.62 -18.38
C VAL A 54 15.08 -13.77 -16.85
N LEU A 55 15.20 -15.01 -16.35
CA LEU A 55 15.27 -15.27 -14.91
C LEU A 55 16.47 -14.55 -14.26
N VAL A 56 17.65 -14.64 -14.86
CA VAL A 56 18.88 -13.98 -14.35
C VAL A 56 18.69 -12.46 -14.33
N VAL A 57 18.13 -11.87 -15.39
CA VAL A 57 17.84 -10.44 -15.45
C VAL A 57 16.86 -10.02 -14.36
N ASN A 58 15.76 -10.74 -14.20
CA ASN A 58 14.73 -10.42 -13.20
C ASN A 58 15.25 -10.57 -11.77
N VAL A 59 16.07 -11.60 -11.48
CA VAL A 59 16.73 -11.74 -10.17
C VAL A 59 17.68 -10.57 -9.89
N GLY A 60 18.47 -10.17 -10.88
CA GLY A 60 19.34 -9.00 -10.78
C GLY A 60 18.56 -7.72 -10.52
N LEU A 61 17.48 -7.49 -11.27
CA LEU A 61 16.61 -6.32 -11.14
C LEU A 61 15.90 -6.28 -9.78
N ALA A 62 15.26 -7.39 -9.37
CA ALA A 62 14.58 -7.47 -8.06
C ALA A 62 15.54 -7.22 -6.89
N SER A 63 16.76 -7.73 -6.99
CA SER A 63 17.80 -7.53 -5.98
C SER A 63 18.25 -6.07 -5.91
N TRP A 64 18.43 -5.43 -7.06
CA TRP A 64 18.82 -4.03 -7.19
C TRP A 64 17.70 -3.11 -6.69
N GLU A 65 16.48 -3.27 -7.16
CA GLU A 65 15.30 -2.52 -6.72
C GLU A 65 15.07 -2.68 -5.21
N GLY A 66 15.15 -3.90 -4.68
CA GLY A 66 15.00 -4.17 -3.25
C GLY A 66 16.08 -3.51 -2.39
N ALA A 67 17.32 -3.40 -2.89
CA ALA A 67 18.40 -2.69 -2.21
C ALA A 67 18.14 -1.18 -2.18
N TRP A 68 17.73 -0.59 -3.30
CA TRP A 68 17.41 0.83 -3.40
C TRP A 68 16.12 1.19 -2.66
N ALA A 69 15.10 0.33 -2.67
CA ALA A 69 13.88 0.50 -1.89
C ALA A 69 14.17 0.67 -0.38
N ARG A 70 15.13 -0.12 0.13
CA ARG A 70 15.58 0.01 1.53
C ARG A 70 16.37 1.28 1.79
N ARG A 71 17.25 1.69 0.85
CA ARG A 71 18.10 2.88 0.99
C ARG A 71 17.30 4.18 0.93
N LEU A 72 16.32 4.25 0.03
CA LEU A 72 15.50 5.44 -0.22
C LEU A 72 14.22 5.45 0.60
N ASP A 73 13.93 4.39 1.36
CA ASP A 73 12.67 4.18 2.09
C ASP A 73 11.43 4.45 1.22
N SER A 74 11.51 4.03 -0.07
CA SER A 74 10.49 4.27 -1.08
C SER A 74 9.48 3.11 -1.14
N GLU A 75 8.21 3.43 -0.93
CA GLU A 75 7.11 2.45 -1.06
C GLU A 75 6.89 2.02 -2.52
N ILE A 76 7.12 2.92 -3.49
CA ILE A 76 7.01 2.60 -4.93
C ILE A 76 8.05 1.56 -5.30
N LEU A 77 9.34 1.80 -5.00
CA LEU A 77 10.40 0.83 -5.28
C LEU A 77 10.17 -0.50 -4.57
N ARG A 78 9.59 -0.45 -3.36
CA ARG A 78 9.27 -1.66 -2.60
C ARG A 78 8.12 -2.45 -3.23
N ALA A 79 7.14 -1.78 -3.80
CA ALA A 79 6.06 -2.41 -4.55
C ALA A 79 6.58 -3.03 -5.86
N ASP A 80 7.44 -2.31 -6.58
CA ASP A 80 8.06 -2.73 -7.82
C ASP A 80 8.98 -3.95 -7.61
N ALA A 81 9.87 -3.91 -6.62
CA ALA A 81 10.70 -5.05 -6.25
C ALA A 81 9.89 -6.32 -5.91
N ARG A 82 8.69 -6.18 -5.35
CA ARG A 82 7.79 -7.31 -5.10
C ARG A 82 7.13 -7.83 -6.37
N HIS A 83 6.82 -6.95 -7.31
CA HIS A 83 6.34 -7.35 -8.62
C HIS A 83 7.40 -8.15 -9.35
N THR A 84 8.63 -7.61 -9.45
CA THR A 84 9.77 -8.29 -10.09
C THR A 84 10.08 -9.63 -9.41
N LEU A 85 9.95 -9.72 -8.07
CA LEU A 85 10.09 -10.99 -7.35
C LEU A 85 8.97 -12.00 -7.73
N ALA A 86 7.74 -11.54 -7.96
CA ALA A 86 6.66 -12.40 -8.44
C ALA A 86 6.97 -12.95 -9.84
N ASP A 87 7.56 -12.13 -10.73
CA ASP A 87 8.01 -12.57 -12.06
C ASP A 87 9.12 -13.60 -11.98
N VAL A 88 10.09 -13.43 -11.06
CA VAL A 88 11.12 -14.42 -10.76
C VAL A 88 10.50 -15.74 -10.35
N LEU A 89 9.59 -15.73 -9.37
CA LEU A 89 8.93 -16.94 -8.87
C LEU A 89 8.09 -17.61 -9.98
N THR A 90 7.37 -16.83 -10.77
CA THR A 90 6.59 -17.31 -11.91
C THR A 90 7.50 -18.00 -12.93
N THR A 91 8.61 -17.37 -13.28
CA THR A 91 9.58 -17.94 -14.25
C THR A 91 10.19 -19.24 -13.73
N VAL A 92 10.59 -19.29 -12.45
CA VAL A 92 11.11 -20.53 -11.82
C VAL A 92 10.08 -21.66 -11.90
N VAL A 93 8.83 -21.39 -11.55
CA VAL A 93 7.77 -22.41 -11.56
C VAL A 93 7.45 -22.86 -12.98
N VAL A 94 7.45 -21.96 -13.97
CA VAL A 94 7.27 -22.31 -15.39
C VAL A 94 8.39 -23.21 -15.86
N ILE A 95 9.66 -22.91 -15.53
CA ILE A 95 10.80 -23.77 -15.87
C ILE A 95 10.68 -25.15 -15.22
N LEU A 96 10.33 -25.21 -13.93
CA LEU A 96 10.14 -26.45 -13.20
C LEU A 96 8.98 -27.26 -13.76
N GLY A 97 7.82 -26.61 -14.00
CA GLY A 97 6.64 -27.24 -14.60
C GLY A 97 6.94 -27.85 -15.98
N TRP A 98 7.65 -27.10 -16.82
CA TRP A 98 8.08 -27.59 -18.13
C TRP A 98 9.04 -28.79 -18.02
N GLN A 99 10.04 -28.74 -17.13
CA GLN A 99 10.96 -29.86 -16.90
C GLN A 99 10.27 -31.12 -16.40
N VAL A 100 9.24 -30.98 -15.53
CA VAL A 100 8.49 -32.11 -14.99
C VAL A 100 7.49 -32.64 -16.02
N SER A 101 6.81 -31.74 -16.75
CA SER A 101 5.90 -32.10 -17.85
C SER A 101 6.62 -32.90 -18.93
N SER A 102 7.85 -32.54 -19.29
CA SER A 102 8.67 -33.28 -20.27
C SER A 102 9.06 -34.70 -19.81
N ARG A 103 8.96 -34.99 -18.50
CA ARG A 103 9.22 -36.32 -17.89
C ARG A 103 7.99 -37.19 -17.75
N GLY A 104 6.84 -36.80 -18.32
CA GLY A 104 5.61 -37.60 -18.37
C GLY A 104 4.57 -37.28 -17.27
N TYR A 105 4.69 -36.13 -16.60
CA TYR A 105 3.73 -35.67 -15.60
C TYR A 105 3.08 -34.32 -15.98
N PRO A 106 2.30 -34.26 -17.07
CA PRO A 106 1.76 -32.98 -17.56
C PRO A 106 0.79 -32.26 -16.60
N TRP A 107 0.13 -32.99 -15.72
CA TRP A 107 -0.78 -32.41 -14.72
C TRP A 107 -0.05 -31.52 -13.67
N LEU A 108 1.25 -31.78 -13.44
CA LEU A 108 2.05 -30.98 -12.52
C LEU A 108 2.27 -29.56 -13.02
N ASP A 109 2.33 -29.34 -14.34
CA ASP A 109 2.40 -28.00 -14.93
C ASP A 109 1.17 -27.17 -14.54
N THR A 110 -0.02 -27.76 -14.61
CA THR A 110 -1.27 -27.11 -14.18
C THR A 110 -1.25 -26.78 -12.69
N VAL A 111 -0.80 -27.72 -11.84
CA VAL A 111 -0.71 -27.49 -10.39
C VAL A 111 0.29 -26.37 -10.08
N CYS A 112 1.45 -26.36 -10.72
CA CYS A 112 2.45 -25.32 -10.56
C CYS A 112 1.91 -23.96 -11.01
N ALA A 113 1.26 -23.87 -12.17
CA ALA A 113 0.67 -22.64 -12.68
C ALA A 113 -0.43 -22.08 -11.74
N LEU A 114 -1.28 -22.96 -11.19
CA LEU A 114 -2.28 -22.57 -10.18
C LEU A 114 -1.61 -22.08 -8.89
N GLY A 115 -0.55 -22.74 -8.44
CA GLY A 115 0.22 -22.32 -7.29
C GLY A 115 0.80 -20.90 -7.45
N VAL A 116 1.34 -20.60 -8.63
CA VAL A 116 1.82 -19.25 -8.97
C VAL A 116 0.67 -18.25 -9.01
N ALA A 117 -0.45 -18.59 -9.65
CA ALA A 117 -1.61 -17.70 -9.70
C ALA A 117 -2.09 -17.32 -8.29
N ILE A 118 -2.18 -18.28 -7.38
CA ILE A 118 -2.53 -18.05 -5.97
C ILE A 118 -1.50 -17.16 -5.27
N LEU A 119 -0.20 -17.40 -5.49
CA LEU A 119 0.86 -16.58 -4.92
C LEU A 119 0.77 -15.12 -5.38
N VAL A 120 0.59 -14.90 -6.69
CA VAL A 120 0.46 -13.55 -7.26
C VAL A 120 -0.80 -12.85 -6.75
N LEU A 121 -1.94 -13.57 -6.61
CA LEU A 121 -3.15 -13.03 -5.98
C LEU A 121 -2.92 -12.62 -4.53
N ALA A 122 -2.19 -13.41 -3.75
CA ALA A 122 -1.86 -13.07 -2.38
C ALA A 122 -0.99 -11.80 -2.29
N LEU A 123 -0.03 -11.64 -3.20
CA LEU A 123 0.79 -10.43 -3.31
C LEU A 123 -0.06 -9.21 -3.70
N ALA A 124 -0.92 -9.33 -4.71
CA ALA A 124 -1.85 -8.28 -5.12
C ALA A 124 -2.78 -7.85 -3.98
N PHE A 125 -3.33 -8.82 -3.23
CA PHE A 125 -4.16 -8.54 -2.06
C PHE A 125 -3.40 -7.77 -0.97
N GLY A 126 -2.11 -8.08 -0.76
CA GLY A 126 -1.23 -7.33 0.14
C GLY A 126 -1.05 -5.87 -0.27
N LEU A 127 -0.96 -5.60 -1.59
CA LEU A 127 -0.89 -4.25 -2.13
C LEU A 127 -2.23 -3.50 -1.95
N PHE A 128 -3.38 -4.14 -2.23
CA PHE A 128 -4.71 -3.56 -1.98
C PHE A 128 -4.92 -3.19 -0.52
N LYS A 129 -4.55 -4.06 0.42
CA LYS A 129 -4.63 -3.77 1.86
C LYS A 129 -3.88 -2.50 2.27
N ARG A 130 -2.85 -2.11 1.54
CA ARG A 130 -2.07 -0.89 1.79
C ARG A 130 -2.65 0.33 1.09
N ALA A 131 -3.07 0.18 -0.18
CA ALA A 131 -3.53 1.28 -0.99
C ALA A 131 -4.94 1.75 -0.61
N ILE A 132 -5.89 0.82 -0.40
CA ILE A 132 -7.30 1.15 -0.16
C ILE A 132 -7.49 2.07 1.05
N PRO A 133 -6.92 1.79 2.25
CA PRO A 133 -7.12 2.65 3.41
C PRO A 133 -6.71 4.12 3.19
N VAL A 134 -5.66 4.34 2.41
CA VAL A 134 -5.17 5.68 2.08
C VAL A 134 -6.09 6.37 1.08
N LEU A 135 -6.59 5.62 0.07
CA LEU A 135 -7.46 6.17 -0.98
C LEU A 135 -8.86 6.56 -0.45
N VAL A 136 -9.37 5.80 0.52
CA VAL A 136 -10.69 6.06 1.14
C VAL A 136 -10.61 6.88 2.43
N ASP A 137 -9.47 7.53 2.68
CA ASP A 137 -9.26 8.37 3.86
C ASP A 137 -9.66 7.66 5.19
N ARG A 138 -9.26 6.38 5.34
CA ARG A 138 -9.51 5.62 6.56
C ARG A 138 -8.90 6.33 7.77
N VAL A 139 -9.58 6.25 8.92
CA VAL A 139 -9.11 6.77 10.20
C VAL A 139 -7.66 6.32 10.46
N ALA A 140 -6.76 7.28 10.61
CA ALA A 140 -5.32 7.02 10.78
C ALA A 140 -4.92 6.89 12.25
N ILE A 141 -5.58 7.65 13.13
CA ILE A 141 -5.34 7.64 14.58
C ILE A 141 -6.69 7.42 15.27
N GLU A 142 -6.68 6.57 16.28
CA GLU A 142 -7.89 6.28 17.05
C GLU A 142 -8.46 7.55 17.70
N PRO A 143 -9.75 7.88 17.48
CA PRO A 143 -10.34 9.11 18.01
C PRO A 143 -10.32 9.21 19.53
N GLY A 144 -10.29 8.07 20.25
CA GLY A 144 -10.18 8.03 21.71
C GLY A 144 -8.88 8.64 22.21
N LEU A 145 -7.76 8.28 21.60
CA LEU A 145 -6.44 8.81 21.96
C LEU A 145 -6.34 10.32 21.67
N VAL A 146 -6.84 10.77 20.51
CA VAL A 146 -6.87 12.20 20.15
C VAL A 146 -7.72 12.98 21.16
N ARG A 147 -8.86 12.41 21.56
CA ARG A 147 -9.77 13.01 22.55
C ARG A 147 -9.12 13.17 23.92
N GLU A 148 -8.42 12.13 24.40
CA GLU A 148 -7.72 12.15 25.68
C GLU A 148 -6.65 13.26 25.71
N LEU A 149 -5.81 13.32 24.69
CA LEU A 149 -4.75 14.34 24.56
C LEU A 149 -5.33 15.75 24.48
N THR A 150 -6.40 15.94 23.70
CA THR A 150 -7.03 17.26 23.54
C THR A 150 -7.76 17.72 24.80
N SER A 151 -8.46 16.82 25.49
CA SER A 151 -9.21 17.15 26.72
C SER A 151 -8.29 17.59 27.88
N SER A 152 -6.99 17.24 27.81
CA SER A 152 -6.01 17.68 28.82
C SER A 152 -5.44 19.08 28.57
N VAL A 153 -5.85 19.75 27.48
CA VAL A 153 -5.48 21.15 27.21
C VAL A 153 -6.46 22.07 27.92
N ALA A 154 -5.94 22.99 28.74
CA ALA A 154 -6.74 23.96 29.47
C ALA A 154 -7.54 24.85 28.50
N GLY A 155 -8.81 25.10 28.81
CA GLY A 155 -9.70 25.93 27.99
C GLY A 155 -10.56 25.14 26.99
N VAL A 156 -10.27 23.89 26.71
CA VAL A 156 -11.13 23.01 25.92
C VAL A 156 -12.31 22.52 26.78
N LYS A 157 -13.52 22.91 26.45
CA LYS A 157 -14.74 22.48 27.16
C LYS A 157 -15.28 21.17 26.57
N VAL A 158 -15.45 21.11 25.25
CA VAL A 158 -16.03 19.96 24.54
C VAL A 158 -15.31 19.72 23.23
N ILE A 159 -15.24 18.47 22.82
CA ILE A 159 -14.74 18.06 21.50
C ILE A 159 -15.92 17.53 20.69
N LYS A 160 -16.38 18.29 19.71
CA LYS A 160 -17.55 17.95 18.87
C LYS A 160 -17.23 16.87 17.83
N SER A 161 -16.11 17.01 17.13
CA SER A 161 -15.74 16.06 16.08
C SER A 161 -14.23 15.87 16.01
N ILE A 162 -13.81 14.66 15.64
CA ILE A 162 -12.43 14.30 15.36
C ILE A 162 -12.43 13.50 14.08
N ARG A 163 -11.62 13.90 13.10
CA ARG A 163 -11.36 13.17 11.88
C ARG A 163 -9.86 13.07 11.68
N SER A 164 -9.35 11.90 11.37
CA SER A 164 -7.96 11.72 11.01
C SER A 164 -7.84 10.94 9.73
N ARG A 165 -6.84 11.26 8.93
CA ARG A 165 -6.57 10.54 7.67
C ARG A 165 -5.08 10.41 7.43
N SER A 166 -4.69 9.38 6.72
CA SER A 166 -3.32 9.19 6.27
C SER A 166 -3.08 9.91 4.95
N LYS A 167 -1.97 10.64 4.86
CA LYS A 167 -1.43 11.21 3.61
C LYS A 167 -0.12 10.48 3.25
N GLY A 168 -0.17 9.17 3.02
CA GLY A 168 1.02 8.32 2.88
C GLY A 168 1.69 8.07 4.24
N LYS A 169 2.92 8.56 4.46
CA LYS A 169 3.62 8.46 5.76
C LYS A 169 3.17 9.54 6.76
N ALA A 170 2.53 10.59 6.30
CA ALA A 170 2.04 11.69 7.12
C ALA A 170 0.61 11.45 7.58
N THR A 171 0.25 12.05 8.71
CA THR A 171 -1.10 12.04 9.24
C THR A 171 -1.65 13.45 9.33
N ALA A 172 -2.91 13.63 8.93
CA ALA A 172 -3.67 14.85 9.13
C ALA A 172 -4.82 14.61 10.11
N ILE A 173 -5.09 15.61 10.96
CA ILE A 173 -6.23 15.63 11.88
C ILE A 173 -7.04 16.90 11.63
N ASP A 174 -8.33 16.73 11.47
CA ASP A 174 -9.32 17.82 11.45
C ASP A 174 -10.24 17.65 12.66
N MET A 175 -10.37 18.68 13.51
CA MET A 175 -11.20 18.58 14.69
C MET A 175 -11.94 19.88 14.98
N VAL A 176 -13.04 19.75 15.75
CA VAL A 176 -13.84 20.87 16.24
C VAL A 176 -13.84 20.82 17.76
N ILE A 177 -13.38 21.89 18.39
CA ILE A 177 -13.39 22.08 19.85
C ILE A 177 -14.33 23.21 20.22
N VAL A 178 -14.86 23.15 21.44
CA VAL A 178 -15.69 24.21 22.03
C VAL A 178 -14.93 24.85 23.18
N VAL A 179 -14.90 26.17 23.18
CA VAL A 179 -14.31 27.00 24.23
C VAL A 179 -15.37 27.94 24.86
N ASP A 180 -14.97 28.69 25.85
CA ASP A 180 -15.87 29.67 26.49
C ASP A 180 -16.26 30.79 25.54
N SER A 181 -17.56 31.10 25.42
CA SER A 181 -18.10 32.16 24.54
C SER A 181 -17.68 33.58 24.97
N SER A 182 -17.22 33.76 26.20
CA SER A 182 -16.68 35.05 26.66
C SER A 182 -15.26 35.33 26.25
N MET A 183 -14.54 34.35 25.68
CA MET A 183 -13.15 34.52 25.21
C MET A 183 -13.07 35.39 23.97
N THR A 184 -12.01 36.15 23.90
CA THR A 184 -11.62 36.85 22.65
C THR A 184 -11.14 35.86 21.60
N THR A 185 -11.18 36.25 20.34
CA THR A 185 -10.65 35.44 19.23
C THR A 185 -9.18 35.08 19.45
N SER A 186 -8.37 35.96 20.04
CA SER A 186 -6.97 35.68 20.34
C SER A 186 -6.80 34.59 21.38
N GLU A 187 -7.54 34.65 22.47
CA GLU A 187 -7.50 33.62 23.53
C GLU A 187 -7.95 32.24 23.01
N ALA A 188 -9.02 32.24 22.20
CA ALA A 188 -9.51 31.01 21.57
C ALA A 188 -8.50 30.41 20.59
N HIS A 189 -7.77 31.25 19.85
CA HIS A 189 -6.68 30.83 18.95
C HIS A 189 -5.49 30.25 19.73
N ASP A 190 -5.10 30.85 20.84
CA ASP A 190 -4.03 30.33 21.70
C ASP A 190 -4.31 28.90 22.20
N ILE A 191 -5.59 28.59 22.49
CA ILE A 191 -6.04 27.24 22.86
C ILE A 191 -5.90 26.29 21.66
N ALA A 192 -6.33 26.70 20.45
CA ALA A 192 -6.18 25.91 19.24
C ALA A 192 -4.72 25.59 18.96
N ASP A 193 -3.83 26.57 19.07
CA ASP A 193 -2.39 26.40 18.93
C ASP A 193 -1.78 25.46 19.97
N ALA A 194 -2.28 25.50 21.20
CA ALA A 194 -1.82 24.58 22.26
C ALA A 194 -2.25 23.14 21.95
N VAL A 195 -3.48 22.92 21.45
CA VAL A 195 -3.94 21.62 20.98
C VAL A 195 -3.10 21.12 19.81
N GLU A 196 -2.89 21.97 18.80
CA GLU A 196 -2.08 21.62 17.61
C GLU A 196 -0.65 21.21 18.01
N ARG A 197 0.01 22.03 18.80
CA ARG A 197 1.39 21.73 19.29
C ARG A 197 1.43 20.40 20.04
N LYS A 198 0.44 20.09 20.86
CA LYS A 198 0.36 18.85 21.61
C LYS A 198 0.16 17.65 20.71
N LEU A 199 -0.75 17.71 19.74
CA LEU A 199 -1.00 16.63 18.79
C LEU A 199 0.23 16.38 17.91
N ARG A 200 0.91 17.43 17.44
CA ARG A 200 2.16 17.30 16.68
C ARG A 200 3.27 16.62 17.49
N LYS A 201 3.40 16.99 18.76
CA LYS A 201 4.45 16.45 19.63
C LYS A 201 4.21 14.99 20.01
N GLU A 202 2.99 14.65 20.43
CA GLU A 202 2.68 13.32 21.00
C GLU A 202 2.35 12.28 19.92
N LEU A 203 1.73 12.69 18.80
CA LEU A 203 1.24 11.80 17.75
C LEU A 203 2.00 11.94 16.43
N GLN A 204 3.01 12.80 16.36
CA GLN A 204 3.80 13.07 15.14
C GLN A 204 2.92 13.46 13.95
N VAL A 205 1.84 14.20 14.18
CA VAL A 205 0.91 14.68 13.17
C VAL A 205 1.60 15.77 12.34
N GLU A 206 1.56 15.67 11.01
CA GLU A 206 2.14 16.66 10.10
C GLU A 206 1.23 17.89 9.95
N ASP A 207 -0.09 17.64 9.92
CA ASP A 207 -1.11 18.66 9.66
C ASP A 207 -2.26 18.51 10.66
N ALA A 208 -2.57 19.56 11.40
CA ALA A 208 -3.69 19.57 12.35
C ALA A 208 -4.49 20.86 12.17
N THR A 209 -5.76 20.73 11.79
CA THR A 209 -6.70 21.85 11.66
C THR A 209 -7.66 21.80 12.82
N ILE A 210 -7.62 22.86 13.66
CA ILE A 210 -8.47 22.97 14.83
C ILE A 210 -9.50 24.09 14.59
N HIS A 211 -10.75 23.72 14.41
CA HIS A 211 -11.86 24.65 14.35
C HIS A 211 -12.39 24.92 15.75
N VAL A 212 -12.53 26.19 16.12
CA VAL A 212 -12.99 26.60 17.46
C VAL A 212 -14.41 27.14 17.35
N GLU A 213 -15.29 26.65 18.21
CA GLU A 213 -16.67 27.14 18.34
C GLU A 213 -16.89 27.64 19.78
N PRO A 214 -17.71 28.71 19.97
CA PRO A 214 -18.13 29.12 21.31
C PRO A 214 -19.12 28.12 21.92
N ASP A 215 -19.13 28.02 23.24
CA ASP A 215 -20.22 27.31 23.93
C ASP A 215 -21.55 28.12 23.84
N SER A 216 -22.66 27.42 23.66
CA SER A 216 -24.02 27.97 23.53
C SER A 216 -24.75 27.89 24.82
#